data_c692d7d8ee487e1273c3407f18083e76
#
_entry.id   c692d7d8ee487e1273c3407f18083e76
#
_cell.length_a   1.000
_cell.length_b   1.000
_cell.length_c   1.000
_cell.angle_alpha   90.00
_cell.angle_beta   90.00
_cell.angle_gamma   90.00
#
_symmetry.space_group_name_H-M   'P 1'
#
loop_
_entity.id
_entity.type
_entity.pdbx_description
1 polymer ?
#
loop_
_entity_poly.entity_id
_entity_poly.type
_entity_poly.pdbx_seq_one_letter_code
_entity_poly.pdbx_strand_id
1 'polypeptide(L)' 'MIQVIERTQLVSALERCCNANPASGTGSRLHPDASLMADLLGIMIHHKTNSAETAKVPEEVRAALARWS' A
#
# COMPACT_ATOMS: atom_id res chain seq x y z
N MET A 1 3.49 -17.79 14.37
CA MET A 1 2.26 -17.18 13.87
C MET A 1 2.58 -16.36 12.62
N ILE A 2 1.91 -16.65 11.51
CA ILE A 2 2.15 -15.94 10.26
C ILE A 2 1.35 -14.65 10.28
N GLN A 3 2.03 -13.52 10.10
CA GLN A 3 1.37 -12.25 9.96
C GLN A 3 1.12 -11.98 8.48
N VAL A 4 -0.06 -11.49 8.20
CA VAL A 4 -0.44 -11.15 6.82
C VAL A 4 -0.97 -9.72 6.77
N ILE A 5 -0.81 -9.11 5.61
CA ILE A 5 -1.40 -7.80 5.31
C ILE A 5 -2.62 -8.08 4.46
N GLU A 6 -3.79 -7.70 4.95
CA GLU A 6 -5.02 -7.89 4.19
C GLU A 6 -5.18 -6.79 3.14
N ARG A 7 -5.79 -7.15 2.02
CA ARG A 7 -6.03 -6.20 0.94
C ARG A 7 -6.86 -5.00 1.42
N THR A 8 -7.86 -5.24 2.25
CA THR A 8 -8.69 -4.16 2.79
C THR A 8 -7.88 -3.19 3.64
N GLN A 9 -6.95 -3.72 4.44
CA GLN A 9 -6.04 -2.92 5.25
C GLN A 9 -5.15 -2.06 4.36
N LEU A 10 -4.61 -2.65 3.31
CA LEU A 10 -3.74 -1.96 2.36
C LEU A 10 -4.49 -0.85 1.63
N VAL A 11 -5.70 -1.13 1.16
CA VAL A 11 -6.53 -0.15 0.48
C VAL A 11 -6.86 1.02 1.40
N SER A 12 -7.21 0.74 2.65
CA SER A 12 -7.51 1.80 3.62
C SER A 12 -6.30 2.70 3.87
N ALA A 13 -5.13 2.10 4.03
CA ALA A 13 -3.90 2.87 4.23
C ALA A 13 -3.57 3.71 2.99
N LEU A 14 -3.73 3.13 1.81
CA LEU A 14 -3.50 3.83 0.55
C LEU A 14 -4.44 5.02 0.39
N GLU A 15 -5.72 4.83 0.71
CA GLU A 15 -6.69 5.91 0.67
C GLU A 15 -6.33 7.04 1.63
N ARG A 16 -5.90 6.72 2.84
CA ARG A 16 -5.48 7.72 3.81
C ARG A 16 -4.30 8.52 3.30
N CYS A 17 -3.33 7.84 2.72
CA CYS A 17 -2.15 8.50 2.14
C CYS A 17 -2.57 9.44 1.01
N CYS A 18 -3.41 8.98 0.10
CA CYS A 18 -3.88 9.78 -1.02
C CYS A 18 -4.72 10.97 -0.56
N ASN A 19 -5.54 10.80 0.47
CA ASN A 19 -6.36 11.88 1.01
C ASN A 19 -5.51 12.95 1.70
N ALA A 20 -4.45 12.53 2.37
CA ALA A 20 -3.53 13.47 3.02
C ALA A 20 -2.63 14.18 2.02
N ASN A 21 -2.39 13.55 0.87
CA ASN A 21 -1.52 14.09 -0.18
C ASN A 21 -2.23 14.06 -1.52
N PRO A 22 -3.30 14.83 -1.69
CA PRO A 22 -4.07 14.81 -2.94
C PRO A 22 -3.20 15.25 -4.10
N ALA A 23 -3.32 14.52 -5.20
CA ALA A 23 -2.67 14.91 -6.44
C ALA A 23 -3.39 16.13 -6.98
N SER A 24 -2.73 17.29 -6.97
CA SER A 24 -3.31 18.51 -7.46
C SER A 24 -2.44 19.11 -8.55
N GLY A 25 -3.04 19.47 -9.65
CA GLY A 25 -2.34 20.16 -10.71
C GLY A 25 -1.59 19.22 -11.66
N THR A 26 -0.79 19.84 -12.50
CA THR A 26 0.00 19.13 -13.51
C THR A 26 1.19 18.44 -12.88
N GLY A 27 1.52 17.25 -13.37
CA GLY A 27 2.65 16.50 -12.86
C GLY A 27 2.35 15.82 -11.54
N SER A 28 1.10 15.46 -11.31
CA SER A 28 0.71 14.77 -10.10
C SER A 28 1.48 13.48 -9.94
N ARG A 29 2.30 13.42 -8.92
CA ARG A 29 3.01 12.19 -8.56
C ARG A 29 2.39 11.63 -7.32
N LEU A 30 2.27 10.31 -7.26
CA LEU A 30 1.86 9.66 -6.04
C LEU A 30 2.92 9.91 -4.96
N HIS A 31 2.44 10.09 -3.74
CA HIS A 31 3.35 10.09 -2.60
C HIS A 31 4.19 8.81 -2.64
N PRO A 32 5.49 8.85 -2.27
CA PRO A 32 6.31 7.63 -2.30
C PRO A 32 5.68 6.45 -1.57
N ASP A 33 5.06 6.70 -0.43
CA ASP A 33 4.39 5.65 0.33
C ASP A 33 3.20 5.09 -0.43
N ALA A 34 2.43 5.94 -1.10
CA ALA A 34 1.30 5.49 -1.91
C ALA A 34 1.78 4.64 -3.08
N SER A 35 2.88 5.01 -3.70
CA SER A 35 3.45 4.24 -4.79
C SER A 35 3.86 2.83 -4.33
N LEU A 36 4.51 2.75 -3.18
CA LEU A 36 4.92 1.46 -2.60
C LEU A 36 3.70 0.58 -2.30
N MET A 37 2.69 1.17 -1.68
CA MET A 37 1.46 0.43 -1.34
C MET A 37 0.69 0.03 -2.60
N ALA A 38 0.66 0.89 -3.61
CA ALA A 38 -0.01 0.58 -4.87
C ALA A 38 0.67 -0.57 -5.60
N ASP A 39 2.00 -0.64 -5.54
CA ASP A 39 2.73 -1.75 -6.13
C ASP A 39 2.35 -3.07 -5.48
N LEU A 40 2.26 -3.10 -4.16
CA LEU A 40 1.84 -4.31 -3.44
C LEU A 40 0.40 -4.68 -3.80
N LEU A 41 -0.49 -3.69 -3.86
CA LEU A 41 -1.88 -3.94 -4.25
C LEU A 41 -1.95 -4.53 -5.66
N GLY A 42 -1.17 -4.00 -6.59
CA GLY A 42 -1.10 -4.53 -7.95
C GLY A 42 -0.66 -5.99 -7.99
N ILE A 43 0.33 -6.34 -7.18
CA ILE A 43 0.80 -7.72 -7.06
C ILE A 43 -0.32 -8.62 -6.53
N MET A 44 -1.04 -8.18 -5.51
CA MET A 44 -2.16 -8.95 -4.95
C MET A 44 -3.24 -9.19 -5.99
N ILE A 45 -3.59 -8.16 -6.75
CA ILE A 45 -4.60 -8.26 -7.80
C ILE A 45 -4.14 -9.23 -8.88
N HIS A 46 -2.88 -9.13 -9.29
CA HIS A 46 -2.32 -10.01 -10.31
C HIS A 46 -2.37 -11.48 -9.89
N HIS A 47 -2.08 -11.75 -8.62
CA HIS A 47 -2.12 -13.10 -8.09
C HIS A 47 -3.50 -13.50 -7.56
N LYS A 48 -4.48 -12.61 -7.65
CA LYS A 48 -5.86 -12.84 -7.18
C LYS A 48 -5.89 -13.25 -5.71
N THR A 49 -5.04 -12.62 -4.90
CA THR A 49 -4.99 -12.88 -3.46
C THR A 49 -5.60 -11.72 -2.68
N ASN A 50 -6.11 -12.02 -1.49
CA ASN A 50 -6.69 -11.02 -0.61
C ASN A 50 -5.75 -10.64 0.53
N SER A 51 -4.60 -11.28 0.60
CA SER A 51 -3.62 -11.00 1.64
C SER A 51 -2.22 -11.32 1.14
N ALA A 52 -1.22 -10.77 1.81
CA ALA A 52 0.18 -11.03 1.52
C ALA A 52 0.91 -11.31 2.83
N GLU A 53 1.82 -12.28 2.82
CA GLU A 53 2.62 -12.56 3.99
C GLU A 53 3.54 -11.38 4.28
N THR A 54 3.49 -10.88 5.50
CA THR A 54 4.29 -9.73 5.91
C THR A 54 5.79 -9.99 5.69
N ALA A 55 6.23 -11.22 5.93
CA ALA A 55 7.64 -11.59 5.75
C ALA A 55 8.11 -11.47 4.30
N LYS A 56 7.20 -11.57 3.34
CA LYS A 56 7.53 -11.48 1.91
C LYS A 56 7.39 -10.08 1.36
N VAL A 57 6.85 -9.17 2.15
CA VAL A 57 6.66 -7.77 1.75
C VAL A 57 7.93 -6.99 2.06
N PRO A 58 8.45 -6.19 1.11
CA PRO A 58 9.63 -5.36 1.38
C PRO A 58 9.43 -4.47 2.61
N GLU A 59 10.50 -4.26 3.34
CA GLU A 59 10.44 -3.45 4.55
C GLU A 59 9.92 -2.04 4.28
N GLU A 60 10.27 -1.47 3.15
CA GLU A 60 9.82 -0.14 2.76
C GLU A 60 8.30 -0.07 2.67
N VAL A 61 7.69 -1.09 2.10
CA VAL A 61 6.25 -1.16 1.97
C VAL A 61 5.59 -1.34 3.33
N ARG A 62 6.19 -2.18 4.18
CA ARG A 62 5.67 -2.38 5.54
C ARG A 62 5.73 -1.10 6.36
N ALA A 63 6.82 -0.36 6.23
CA ALA A 63 6.96 0.92 6.92
C ALA A 63 5.93 1.94 6.43
N ALA A 64 5.70 2.00 5.13
CA ALA A 64 4.69 2.88 4.55
C ALA A 64 3.31 2.52 5.07
N LEU A 65 2.98 1.24 5.06
CA LEU A 65 1.70 0.76 5.55
C LEU A 65 1.48 1.13 7.02
N ALA A 66 2.52 0.96 7.84
CA ALA A 66 2.45 1.29 9.27
C ALA A 66 2.21 2.78 9.51
N ARG A 67 2.78 3.63 8.66
CA ARG A 67 2.59 5.08 8.79
C ARG A 67 1.16 5.52 8.51
N TRP A 68 0.47 4.81 7.65
CA TRP A 68 -0.86 5.19 7.16
C TRP A 68 -1.98 4.29 7.64
N SER A 69 -1.67 3.28 8.41
CA SER A 69 -2.69 2.38 8.95
C SER A 69 -3.41 2.93 10.18
#